data_280acb85adbed38e7c2bf7ecf290abc9
#
_entry.id   280acb85adbed38e7c2bf7ecf290abc9
#
_cell.length_a   1.000
_cell.length_b   1.000
_cell.length_c   1.000
_cell.angle_alpha   90.00
_cell.angle_beta   90.00
_cell.angle_gamma   90.00
#
_symmetry.space_group_name_H-M   'P 1'
#
loop_
_entity.id
_entity.type
_entity.pdbx_description
1 polymer ?
#
loop_
_entity_poly.entity_id
_entity_poly.type
_entity_poly.pdbx_seq_one_letter_code
_entity_poly.pdbx_strand_id
1 'polypeptide(L)'
;HLTTKLVASSYIVHSIIRKESQIPELEALGSKPIVQSIEDSSVNDLTATIKXHSPNVVIWSAGAGGGSPERTKAVDHEGRSHSVFDATAAAGVKRFIIVSAVDIRDRGNRPIPEWYNDNDTAVSKRMWDAIGVYCQAKLDADRDLVTQNDRRKLDYTIVRPGSLNTEKGSGKIAAGKVHLGNSISREDVAEAIVQCIKNPSTIGLAFDVVGGETPISQAVDEVGSKKIDTFEGRY
;
A
#
# COMPACT_ATOMS: atom_id res chain seq x y z
N HIS A 1 11.71 -3.78 5.69
CA HIS A 1 11.66 -4.99 4.84
C HIS A 1 11.56 -4.66 3.36
N LEU A 2 10.72 -3.71 3.00
CA LEU A 2 10.55 -3.39 1.57
C LEU A 2 11.86 -2.87 0.96
N THR A 3 12.52 -1.93 1.62
CA THR A 3 13.80 -1.41 1.13
C THR A 3 14.79 -2.53 0.93
N THR A 4 14.91 -3.42 1.92
CA THR A 4 15.84 -4.54 1.86
C THR A 4 15.56 -5.43 0.64
N LYS A 5 14.28 -5.75 0.42
CA LYS A 5 13.94 -6.64 -0.69
C LYS A 5 14.15 -5.96 -2.05
N LEU A 6 13.83 -4.68 -2.14
CA LEU A 6 14.02 -3.96 -3.39
C LEU A 6 15.52 -3.87 -3.74
N VAL A 7 16.35 -3.54 -2.75
CA VAL A 7 17.79 -3.47 -2.97
C VAL A 7 18.34 -4.85 -3.37
N ALA A 8 17.87 -5.90 -2.67
CA ALA A 8 18.30 -7.26 -3.00
C ALA A 8 17.90 -7.68 -4.41
N SER A 9 16.84 -7.07 -4.95
CA SER A 9 16.37 -7.34 -6.32
C SER A 9 17.01 -6.38 -7.33
N SER A 10 18.03 -5.67 -6.93
CA SER A 10 18.83 -4.77 -7.78
C SER A 10 18.09 -3.51 -8.21
N TYR A 11 17.05 -3.12 -7.47
CA TYR A 11 16.43 -1.82 -7.68
C TYR A 11 17.23 -0.73 -6.98
N ILE A 12 17.27 0.45 -7.60
CA ILE A 12 17.80 1.65 -6.96
C ILE A 12 16.65 2.28 -6.19
N VAL A 13 16.79 2.41 -4.87
CA VAL A 13 15.71 2.85 -4.00
C VAL A 13 16.01 4.23 -3.45
N HIS A 14 15.11 5.17 -3.70
CA HIS A 14 15.13 6.49 -3.07
C HIS A 14 14.02 6.51 -2.04
N SER A 15 14.36 6.85 -0.81
CA SER A 15 13.38 6.82 0.30
C SER A 15 13.15 8.25 0.79
N ILE A 16 11.91 8.73 0.69
CA ILE A 16 11.56 10.04 1.24
C ILE A 16 11.32 9.86 2.73
N ILE A 17 12.07 10.63 3.52
CA ILE A 17 12.03 10.54 4.97
C ILE A 17 11.86 11.94 5.55
N ARG A 18 11.31 11.99 6.76
CA ARG A 18 11.02 13.26 7.40
C ARG A 18 12.19 13.82 8.22
N LYS A 19 13.03 12.94 8.76
CA LYS A 19 14.08 13.34 9.71
C LYS A 19 15.45 12.91 9.24
N GLU A 20 16.41 13.82 9.34
CA GLU A 20 17.81 13.51 9.01
C GLU A 20 18.34 12.34 9.83
N SER A 21 17.82 12.15 11.05
CA SER A 21 18.28 11.05 11.90
C SER A 21 18.02 9.69 11.30
N GLN A 22 17.11 9.58 10.31
CA GLN A 22 16.80 8.32 9.64
C GLN A 22 17.81 7.96 8.53
N ILE A 23 18.68 8.92 8.16
CA ILE A 23 19.58 8.72 7.02
C ILE A 23 20.52 7.51 7.21
N PRO A 24 21.22 7.38 8.36
CA PRO A 24 22.18 6.27 8.46
C PRO A 24 21.55 4.90 8.33
N GLU A 25 20.37 4.71 8.89
CA GLU A 25 19.69 3.42 8.82
C GLU A 25 19.35 3.06 7.39
N LEU A 26 18.83 4.03 6.64
CA LEU A 26 18.41 3.74 5.27
C LEU A 26 19.61 3.56 4.35
N GLU A 27 20.66 4.35 4.55
CA GLU A 27 21.88 4.16 3.77
C GLU A 27 22.50 2.80 4.04
N ALA A 28 22.45 2.33 5.29
CA ALA A 28 22.96 1.01 5.63
C ALA A 28 22.19 -0.10 4.91
N LEU A 29 20.92 0.13 4.59
CA LEU A 29 20.11 -0.83 3.85
C LEU A 29 20.31 -0.71 2.33
N GLY A 30 21.06 0.28 1.87
CA GLY A 30 21.32 0.48 0.46
C GLY A 30 20.38 1.46 -0.23
N SER A 31 19.56 2.15 0.53
CA SER A 31 18.67 3.16 -0.04
C SER A 31 19.37 4.52 -0.10
N LYS A 32 18.84 5.41 -0.93
CA LYS A 32 19.28 6.79 -1.06
C LYS A 32 18.20 7.68 -0.45
N PRO A 33 18.39 8.14 0.78
CA PRO A 33 17.35 8.90 1.45
C PRO A 33 17.22 10.32 0.92
N ILE A 34 15.99 10.83 0.90
CA ILE A 34 15.65 12.20 0.55
C ILE A 34 14.90 12.77 1.73
N VAL A 35 15.42 13.83 2.36
CA VAL A 35 14.75 14.43 3.50
C VAL A 35 13.73 15.46 2.98
N GLN A 36 12.46 15.15 3.16
CA GLN A 36 11.39 16.01 2.68
C GLN A 36 10.12 15.71 3.45
N SER A 37 9.46 16.74 3.96
CA SER A 37 8.19 16.57 4.66
C SER A 37 7.05 16.50 3.65
N ILE A 38 6.39 15.36 3.59
CA ILE A 38 5.21 15.18 2.72
C ILE A 38 4.11 16.12 3.17
N GLU A 39 3.94 16.27 4.49
CA GLU A 39 2.87 17.10 5.04
C GLU A 39 3.03 18.57 4.69
N ASP A 40 4.26 19.04 4.56
CA ASP A 40 4.55 20.44 4.31
C ASP A 40 4.88 20.76 2.85
N SER A 41 4.91 19.76 1.99
CA SER A 41 5.27 19.97 0.58
C SER A 41 4.04 20.22 -0.26
N SER A 42 4.18 21.15 -1.21
CA SER A 42 3.13 21.34 -2.22
C SER A 42 3.20 20.21 -3.26
N VAL A 43 2.17 20.13 -4.09
CA VAL A 43 2.21 19.21 -5.22
C VAL A 43 3.41 19.55 -6.12
N ASN A 44 3.67 20.83 -6.35
CA ASN A 44 4.82 21.21 -7.17
C ASN A 44 6.15 20.77 -6.56
N ASP A 45 6.28 20.89 -5.22
CA ASP A 45 7.50 20.43 -4.54
C ASP A 45 7.70 18.93 -4.74
N LEU A 46 6.63 18.17 -4.56
CA LEU A 46 6.70 16.72 -4.70
C LEU A 46 6.98 16.31 -6.14
N THR A 47 6.35 17.01 -7.09
CA THR A 47 6.59 16.77 -8.51
C THR A 47 8.05 16.98 -8.85
N ALA A 48 8.65 18.06 -8.34
CA ALA A 48 10.06 18.36 -8.62
C ALA A 48 10.96 17.26 -8.06
N THR A 49 10.67 16.78 -6.85
CA THR A 49 11.44 15.70 -6.25
C THR A 49 11.35 14.42 -7.09
N ILE A 50 10.15 14.07 -7.51
CA ILE A 50 9.96 12.85 -8.29
C ILE A 50 10.67 12.97 -9.64
N LYS A 51 10.52 14.10 -10.29
CA LYS A 51 11.23 14.30 -11.55
C LYS A 51 12.74 14.21 -11.42
N UNK A 52 13.07 14.63 -10.41
CA UNK A 52 14.42 14.66 -10.23
C UNK A 52 15.03 13.42 -10.16
N HIS A 53 14.41 12.62 -9.60
CA HIS A 53 14.95 11.27 -9.40
C HIS A 53 14.51 10.30 -10.48
N SER A 54 13.52 10.64 -11.28
CA SER A 54 13.04 9.87 -12.42
C SER A 54 12.81 8.40 -12.12
N PRO A 55 12.01 8.08 -11.09
CA PRO A 55 11.81 6.66 -10.77
C PRO A 55 10.91 5.99 -11.79
N ASN A 56 11.04 4.67 -11.91
CA ASN A 56 10.13 3.87 -12.72
C ASN A 56 8.83 3.57 -11.96
N VAL A 57 8.89 3.54 -10.63
CA VAL A 57 7.75 3.18 -9.77
C VAL A 57 7.77 4.09 -8.55
N VAL A 58 6.59 4.56 -8.15
CA VAL A 58 6.43 5.22 -6.85
C VAL A 58 5.64 4.29 -5.96
N ILE A 59 6.11 4.07 -4.73
CA ILE A 59 5.43 3.23 -3.77
C ILE A 59 5.04 4.09 -2.57
N TRP A 60 3.75 4.09 -2.24
CA TRP A 60 3.21 4.80 -1.09
C TRP A 60 2.91 3.78 -0.02
N SER A 61 3.76 3.72 0.99
CA SER A 61 3.63 2.76 2.07
C SER A 61 3.56 3.52 3.39
N ALA A 62 2.44 4.17 3.64
CA ALA A 62 2.25 4.92 4.87
C ALA A 62 2.03 3.92 5.99
N GLY A 63 3.03 3.76 6.80
CA GLY A 63 2.99 2.79 7.87
C GLY A 63 1.98 3.16 8.94
N ALA A 64 1.21 2.19 9.37
CA ALA A 64 0.42 2.34 10.55
C ALA A 64 1.36 2.19 11.73
N GLY A 65 1.74 3.30 12.32
CA GLY A 65 2.58 3.27 13.51
C GLY A 65 1.85 2.63 14.67
N GLY A 66 2.53 2.49 15.77
CA GLY A 66 2.00 1.79 16.91
C GLY A 66 1.02 2.59 17.75
N GLY A 67 1.45 3.56 18.49
CA GLY A 67 0.63 4.23 19.48
C GLY A 67 -0.22 5.37 18.91
N SER A 68 -0.93 6.03 19.81
CA SER A 68 -1.83 7.11 19.45
C SER A 68 -1.14 8.24 18.69
N PRO A 69 0.04 8.71 19.11
CA PRO A 69 0.69 9.77 18.34
C PRO A 69 1.05 9.31 16.92
N GLU A 70 1.49 8.06 16.79
CA GLU A 70 1.79 7.54 15.47
C GLU A 70 0.54 7.38 14.63
N ARG A 71 -0.59 7.02 15.25
CA ARG A 71 -1.84 6.91 14.51
C ARG A 71 -2.31 8.26 14.01
N THR A 72 -2.18 9.30 14.82
CA THR A 72 -2.55 10.64 14.39
C THR A 72 -1.67 11.07 13.22
N LYS A 73 -0.38 10.83 13.31
CA LYS A 73 0.53 11.14 12.20
C LYS A 73 0.19 10.35 10.94
N ALA A 74 -0.21 9.08 11.11
CA ALA A 74 -0.58 8.26 9.98
C ALA A 74 -1.83 8.80 9.29
N VAL A 75 -2.81 9.27 10.06
CA VAL A 75 -4.01 9.87 9.48
C VAL A 75 -3.65 11.13 8.69
N ASP A 76 -2.82 12.00 9.28
CA ASP A 76 -2.38 13.21 8.60
C ASP A 76 -1.61 12.88 7.33
N HIS A 77 -0.76 11.86 7.40
CA HIS A 77 0.03 11.43 6.25
C HIS A 77 -0.88 10.92 5.13
N GLU A 78 -1.88 10.09 5.48
CA GLU A 78 -2.83 9.60 4.48
C GLU A 78 -3.62 10.75 3.86
N GLY A 79 -3.88 11.79 4.62
CA GLY A 79 -4.58 12.97 4.11
C GLY A 79 -3.81 13.68 3.00
N ARG A 80 -2.49 13.45 2.90
CA ARG A 80 -1.66 14.03 1.84
C ARG A 80 -1.48 13.10 0.65
N SER A 81 -2.09 11.93 0.68
CA SER A 81 -1.90 10.95 -0.39
C SER A 81 -2.30 11.50 -1.76
N HIS A 82 -3.40 12.27 -1.82
CA HIS A 82 -3.83 12.83 -3.10
C HIS A 82 -2.76 13.72 -3.73
N SER A 83 -1.99 14.43 -2.90
CA SER A 83 -0.89 15.25 -3.41
C SER A 83 0.21 14.39 -4.02
N VAL A 84 0.49 13.23 -3.41
CA VAL A 84 1.48 12.31 -3.95
C VAL A 84 0.99 11.70 -5.26
N PHE A 85 -0.30 11.34 -5.34
CA PHE A 85 -0.87 10.82 -6.58
C PHE A 85 -0.75 11.87 -7.70
N ASP A 86 -1.14 13.11 -7.40
CA ASP A 86 -1.08 14.19 -8.39
C ASP A 86 0.36 14.46 -8.81
N ALA A 87 1.29 14.48 -7.86
CA ALA A 87 2.70 14.76 -8.16
C ALA A 87 3.32 13.65 -9.00
N THR A 88 2.96 12.39 -8.71
CA THR A 88 3.47 11.26 -9.49
C THR A 88 3.01 11.39 -10.94
N ALA A 89 1.73 11.67 -11.14
CA ALA A 89 1.19 11.84 -12.48
C ALA A 89 1.84 13.04 -13.19
N ALA A 90 1.98 14.17 -12.49
CA ALA A 90 2.57 15.37 -13.07
C ALA A 90 4.04 15.16 -13.44
N ALA A 91 4.74 14.30 -12.70
CA ALA A 91 6.13 13.99 -12.99
C ALA A 91 6.29 13.00 -14.16
N GLY A 92 5.20 12.46 -14.67
CA GLY A 92 5.24 11.53 -15.79
C GLY A 92 5.51 10.09 -15.39
N VAL A 93 5.44 9.77 -14.11
CA VAL A 93 5.63 8.41 -13.64
C VAL A 93 4.28 7.70 -13.63
N LYS A 94 4.20 6.53 -14.23
CA LYS A 94 2.92 5.84 -14.35
C LYS A 94 2.71 4.77 -13.30
N ARG A 95 3.72 3.98 -12.98
CA ARG A 95 3.54 2.84 -12.10
C ARG A 95 3.49 3.30 -10.64
N PHE A 96 2.38 3.00 -9.98
CA PHE A 96 2.14 3.44 -8.61
C PHE A 96 1.62 2.26 -7.79
N ILE A 97 2.24 1.99 -6.65
CA ILE A 97 1.76 0.94 -5.76
C ILE A 97 1.48 1.56 -4.41
N ILE A 98 0.29 1.31 -3.89
CA ILE A 98 -0.09 1.80 -2.58
C ILE A 98 -0.38 0.61 -1.66
N VAL A 99 0.06 0.71 -0.40
CA VAL A 99 -0.27 -0.26 0.62
C VAL A 99 -1.45 0.28 1.41
N SER A 100 -2.57 -0.43 1.32
CA SER A 100 -3.77 -0.10 2.06
C SER A 100 -3.99 -1.17 3.14
N ALA A 101 -5.18 -1.70 3.27
CA ALA A 101 -5.47 -2.74 4.25
C ALA A 101 -6.74 -3.48 3.84
N VAL A 102 -6.87 -4.71 4.34
CA VAL A 102 -8.12 -5.46 4.16
C VAL A 102 -9.28 -4.67 4.74
N ASP A 103 -10.45 -4.90 4.20
CA ASP A 103 -11.71 -4.36 4.70
C ASP A 103 -11.81 -2.83 4.64
N ILE A 104 -10.91 -2.17 3.92
CA ILE A 104 -11.07 -0.75 3.64
C ILE A 104 -12.13 -0.62 2.54
N ARG A 105 -13.33 -0.20 2.95
CA ARG A 105 -14.51 -0.14 2.06
C ARG A 105 -15.54 0.77 2.69
N ASP A 106 -16.53 1.17 1.91
CA ASP A 106 -17.61 2.02 2.42
C ASP A 106 -18.65 1.14 3.11
N ARG A 107 -18.46 0.90 4.40
CA ARG A 107 -19.34 0.02 5.17
C ARG A 107 -20.75 0.57 5.32
N GLY A 108 -20.90 1.88 5.25
CA GLY A 108 -22.22 2.49 5.43
C GLY A 108 -23.10 2.38 4.21
N ASN A 109 -22.53 2.29 3.01
CA ASN A 109 -23.29 2.38 1.77
C ASN A 109 -23.14 1.19 0.85
N ARG A 110 -22.24 0.25 1.17
CA ARG A 110 -21.99 -0.90 0.31
C ARG A 110 -22.23 -2.19 1.08
N PRO A 111 -22.68 -3.24 0.40
CA PRO A 111 -22.95 -4.50 1.10
C PRO A 111 -21.66 -5.18 1.58
N ILE A 112 -21.85 -6.07 2.55
CA ILE A 112 -20.75 -6.91 3.04
C ILE A 112 -20.26 -7.76 1.86
N PRO A 113 -18.92 -7.89 1.69
CA PRO A 113 -18.41 -8.75 0.60
C PRO A 113 -18.97 -10.16 0.68
N GLU A 114 -19.34 -10.71 -0.46
CA GLU A 114 -20.04 -11.98 -0.50
C GLU A 114 -19.20 -13.15 0.01
N TRP A 115 -17.87 -13.02 0.04
CA TRP A 115 -17.02 -14.10 0.52
C TRP A 115 -16.76 -14.05 2.03
N TYR A 116 -17.28 -13.03 2.74
CA TYR A 116 -17.05 -12.92 4.17
C TYR A 116 -17.88 -13.95 4.92
N ASN A 117 -17.26 -14.55 5.94
CA ASN A 117 -17.98 -15.41 6.89
C ASN A 117 -18.17 -14.63 8.20
N ASP A 118 -18.73 -15.31 9.23
CA ASP A 118 -19.00 -14.64 10.50
C ASP A 118 -17.74 -14.12 11.16
N ASN A 119 -16.63 -14.86 11.05
CA ASN A 119 -15.38 -14.39 11.62
C ASN A 119 -14.89 -13.13 10.91
N ASP A 120 -15.03 -13.09 9.59
CA ASP A 120 -14.64 -11.89 8.83
C ASP A 120 -15.43 -10.68 9.28
N THR A 121 -16.73 -10.85 9.49
CA THR A 121 -17.59 -9.77 9.97
C THR A 121 -17.15 -9.30 11.35
N ALA A 122 -16.76 -10.21 12.24
CA ALA A 122 -16.27 -9.85 13.57
C ALA A 122 -14.94 -9.11 13.48
N VAL A 123 -14.03 -9.56 12.63
CA VAL A 123 -12.75 -8.87 12.43
C VAL A 123 -12.98 -7.46 11.89
N SER A 124 -13.88 -7.34 10.92
CA SER A 124 -14.24 -6.04 10.36
C SER A 124 -14.72 -5.08 11.45
N LYS A 125 -15.65 -5.54 12.27
CA LYS A 125 -16.20 -4.68 13.32
C LYS A 125 -15.10 -4.26 14.29
N ARG A 126 -14.26 -5.20 14.73
CA ARG A 126 -13.19 -4.85 15.67
C ARG A 126 -12.24 -3.81 15.09
N MET A 127 -11.85 -3.95 13.83
CA MET A 127 -10.91 -3.02 13.23
C MET A 127 -11.52 -1.62 13.11
N TRP A 128 -12.74 -1.54 12.58
CA TRP A 128 -13.35 -0.24 12.39
C TRP A 128 -13.71 0.42 13.72
N ASP A 129 -14.09 -0.35 14.74
CA ASP A 129 -14.30 0.20 16.07
C ASP A 129 -13.00 0.74 16.68
N ALA A 130 -11.90 0.02 16.48
CA ALA A 130 -10.63 0.37 17.14
C ALA A 130 -9.90 1.52 16.44
N ILE A 131 -9.89 1.53 15.11
CA ILE A 131 -9.09 2.49 14.33
C ILE A 131 -9.89 3.09 13.17
N GLY A 132 -11.17 3.38 13.43
CA GLY A 132 -12.07 3.83 12.36
C GLY A 132 -11.62 5.11 11.67
N VAL A 133 -11.05 6.07 12.41
CA VAL A 133 -10.58 7.30 11.79
C VAL A 133 -9.46 7.00 10.78
N TYR A 134 -8.55 6.12 11.17
CA TYR A 134 -7.47 5.70 10.26
C TYR A 134 -8.03 4.93 9.05
N CYS A 135 -9.00 4.04 9.30
CA CYS A 135 -9.64 3.28 8.21
C CYS A 135 -10.33 4.22 7.23
N GLN A 136 -11.02 5.24 7.75
CA GLN A 136 -11.69 6.20 6.89
C GLN A 136 -10.66 6.99 6.06
N ALA A 137 -9.53 7.37 6.66
CA ALA A 137 -8.50 8.08 5.92
C ALA A 137 -7.96 7.21 4.77
N LYS A 138 -7.78 5.91 5.05
CA LYS A 138 -7.35 5.00 3.99
C LYS A 138 -8.41 4.82 2.91
N LEU A 139 -9.67 4.75 3.30
CA LEU A 139 -10.75 4.66 2.31
C LEU A 139 -10.77 5.90 1.42
N ASP A 140 -10.64 7.08 2.03
CA ASP A 140 -10.63 8.32 1.26
C ASP A 140 -9.48 8.32 0.26
N ALA A 141 -8.29 7.86 0.68
CA ALA A 141 -7.14 7.81 -0.21
C ALA A 141 -7.35 6.81 -1.35
N ASP A 142 -7.78 5.60 -1.03
CA ASP A 142 -7.96 4.56 -2.04
C ASP A 142 -9.08 4.95 -3.02
N ARG A 143 -10.16 5.51 -2.49
CA ARG A 143 -11.27 5.98 -3.32
C ARG A 143 -10.79 7.07 -4.28
N ASP A 144 -10.03 8.02 -3.77
CA ASP A 144 -9.51 9.11 -4.61
C ASP A 144 -8.62 8.56 -5.71
N LEU A 145 -7.74 7.61 -5.37
CA LEU A 145 -6.86 7.02 -6.37
C LEU A 145 -7.67 6.38 -7.51
N VAL A 146 -8.69 5.62 -7.15
CA VAL A 146 -9.46 4.88 -8.15
C VAL A 146 -10.38 5.83 -8.93
N THR A 147 -11.13 6.69 -8.23
CA THR A 147 -12.18 7.48 -8.89
C THR A 147 -11.63 8.67 -9.66
N GLN A 148 -10.44 9.14 -9.33
CA GLN A 148 -9.82 10.27 -10.04
C GLN A 148 -8.79 9.82 -11.06
N ASN A 149 -8.70 8.52 -11.34
CA ASN A 149 -7.61 8.04 -12.18
C ASN A 149 -7.84 8.29 -13.66
N ASP A 150 -9.05 8.60 -14.10
CA ASP A 150 -9.24 9.05 -15.48
C ASP A 150 -8.41 10.31 -15.75
N ARG A 151 -8.26 11.15 -14.74
CA ARG A 151 -7.50 12.39 -14.85
C ARG A 151 -5.99 12.12 -14.74
N ARG A 152 -5.59 11.19 -13.86
CA ARG A 152 -4.17 10.95 -13.58
C ARG A 152 -3.52 9.94 -14.51
N LYS A 153 -4.26 8.92 -14.91
CA LYS A 153 -3.75 7.86 -15.79
C LYS A 153 -2.60 7.08 -15.17
N LEU A 154 -2.65 6.86 -13.85
CA LEU A 154 -1.64 6.04 -13.18
C LEU A 154 -1.91 4.56 -13.43
N ASP A 155 -0.85 3.79 -13.56
CA ASP A 155 -0.90 2.33 -13.59
C ASP A 155 -0.78 1.85 -12.15
N TYR A 156 -1.88 1.90 -11.40
CA TYR A 156 -1.83 1.65 -9.96
C TYR A 156 -2.09 0.19 -9.63
N THR A 157 -1.60 -0.23 -8.47
CA THR A 157 -2.00 -1.46 -7.79
C THR A 157 -2.17 -1.12 -6.32
N ILE A 158 -3.24 -1.60 -5.71
CA ILE A 158 -3.50 -1.41 -4.28
C ILE A 158 -3.33 -2.75 -3.59
N VAL A 159 -2.30 -2.85 -2.72
CA VAL A 159 -2.05 -4.05 -1.94
C VAL A 159 -2.68 -3.86 -0.57
N ARG A 160 -3.52 -4.81 -0.14
CA ARG A 160 -4.37 -4.66 1.03
C ARG A 160 -4.06 -5.78 2.04
N PRO A 161 -3.01 -5.59 2.88
CA PRO A 161 -2.65 -6.64 3.83
C PRO A 161 -3.61 -6.74 5.00
N GLY A 162 -3.73 -7.95 5.53
CA GLY A 162 -4.38 -8.18 6.80
C GLY A 162 -3.50 -7.74 7.96
N SER A 163 -3.84 -8.20 9.15
CA SER A 163 -3.10 -7.86 10.36
C SER A 163 -1.62 -8.20 10.19
N LEU A 164 -0.75 -7.22 10.46
CA LEU A 164 0.69 -7.41 10.24
C LEU A 164 1.35 -8.02 11.47
N ASN A 165 2.37 -8.86 11.24
CA ASN A 165 3.21 -9.35 12.33
C ASN A 165 4.68 -9.16 11.94
N THR A 166 5.56 -9.38 12.92
CA THR A 166 7.00 -9.21 12.74
C THR A 166 7.74 -10.52 12.59
N GLU A 167 7.02 -11.61 12.40
CA GLU A 167 7.64 -12.91 12.21
C GLU A 167 8.43 -12.93 10.91
N LYS A 168 9.34 -13.89 10.82
CA LYS A 168 10.05 -14.12 9.58
C LYS A 168 9.05 -14.51 8.48
N GLY A 169 9.26 -14.02 7.28
CA GLY A 169 8.38 -14.35 6.17
C GLY A 169 8.40 -15.83 5.83
N SER A 170 7.25 -16.36 5.48
CA SER A 170 7.12 -17.76 5.08
C SER A 170 7.34 -17.94 3.58
N GLY A 171 7.22 -16.86 2.80
CA GLY A 171 7.24 -16.95 1.35
C GLY A 171 5.93 -17.40 0.74
N LYS A 172 4.90 -17.56 1.57
CA LYS A 172 3.59 -18.06 1.13
C LYS A 172 2.49 -17.19 1.67
N ILE A 173 1.48 -16.93 0.84
CA ILE A 173 0.35 -16.06 1.20
C ILE A 173 -0.93 -16.63 0.61
N ALA A 174 -2.06 -16.02 1.01
CA ALA A 174 -3.30 -16.12 0.27
C ALA A 174 -3.61 -14.73 -0.25
N ALA A 175 -3.95 -14.61 -1.51
CA ALA A 175 -4.16 -13.32 -2.15
C ALA A 175 -5.46 -13.30 -2.94
N GLY A 176 -6.09 -12.13 -2.97
CA GLY A 176 -7.34 -11.94 -3.69
C GLY A 176 -8.50 -11.80 -2.73
N LYS A 177 -9.59 -12.53 -2.97
CA LYS A 177 -10.76 -12.52 -2.09
C LYS A 177 -10.52 -13.56 -1.00
N VAL A 178 -10.03 -13.09 0.14
CA VAL A 178 -9.57 -13.99 1.20
C VAL A 178 -10.29 -13.68 2.51
N HIS A 179 -10.21 -14.61 3.44
CA HIS A 179 -10.72 -14.40 4.79
C HIS A 179 -9.75 -13.56 5.60
N LEU A 180 -10.28 -12.82 6.58
CA LEU A 180 -9.53 -11.79 7.29
C LEU A 180 -8.78 -12.30 8.52
N GLY A 181 -8.98 -13.54 8.92
CA GLY A 181 -8.47 -14.02 10.21
C GLY A 181 -6.98 -14.23 10.31
N ASN A 182 -6.29 -14.44 9.20
CA ASN A 182 -4.86 -14.74 9.23
C ASN A 182 -4.04 -13.45 9.17
N SER A 183 -3.02 -13.38 10.03
CA SER A 183 -2.05 -12.29 9.92
C SER A 183 -1.05 -12.59 8.81
N ILE A 184 -0.25 -11.60 8.47
CA ILE A 184 0.79 -11.75 7.45
C ILE A 184 2.03 -11.01 7.94
N SER A 185 3.20 -11.57 7.67
CA SER A 185 4.42 -10.90 8.09
C SER A 185 4.69 -9.69 7.21
N ARG A 186 5.34 -8.68 7.81
CA ARG A 186 5.76 -7.52 7.04
C ARG A 186 6.70 -7.90 5.92
N GLU A 187 7.52 -8.93 6.14
CA GLU A 187 8.43 -9.40 5.11
C GLU A 187 7.69 -9.95 3.90
N ASP A 188 6.60 -10.73 4.13
CA ASP A 188 5.83 -11.28 3.03
C ASP A 188 5.05 -10.20 2.28
N VAL A 189 4.56 -9.17 2.98
CA VAL A 189 3.94 -8.04 2.31
C VAL A 189 4.95 -7.36 1.39
N ALA A 190 6.17 -7.16 1.88
CA ALA A 190 7.21 -6.53 1.06
C ALA A 190 7.48 -7.35 -0.20
N GLU A 191 7.54 -8.69 -0.06
CA GLU A 191 7.76 -9.53 -1.23
C GLU A 191 6.58 -9.45 -2.21
N ALA A 192 5.35 -9.37 -1.70
CA ALA A 192 4.19 -9.22 -2.58
C ALA A 192 4.29 -7.91 -3.39
N ILE A 193 4.76 -6.83 -2.76
CA ILE A 193 4.93 -5.57 -3.48
C ILE A 193 5.97 -5.72 -4.58
N VAL A 194 7.10 -6.37 -4.29
CA VAL A 194 8.13 -6.61 -5.31
C VAL A 194 7.53 -7.39 -6.48
N GLN A 195 6.72 -8.41 -6.17
CA GLN A 195 6.10 -9.21 -7.24
C GLN A 195 5.10 -8.38 -8.06
N CYS A 196 4.43 -7.40 -7.45
CA CYS A 196 3.56 -6.49 -8.20
C CYS A 196 4.35 -5.64 -9.19
N ILE A 197 5.54 -5.18 -8.79
CA ILE A 197 6.40 -4.43 -9.71
C ILE A 197 6.76 -5.30 -10.92
N LYS A 198 7.07 -6.57 -10.67
CA LYS A 198 7.47 -7.49 -11.73
C LYS A 198 6.31 -7.95 -12.61
N ASN A 199 5.07 -7.73 -12.16
CA ASN A 199 3.90 -8.31 -12.83
C ASN A 199 2.88 -7.23 -13.20
N PRO A 200 2.98 -6.68 -14.43
CA PRO A 200 2.04 -5.64 -14.85
C PRO A 200 0.58 -6.08 -14.93
N SER A 201 0.29 -7.38 -14.88
CA SER A 201 -1.09 -7.82 -14.92
C SER A 201 -1.89 -7.37 -13.70
N THR A 202 -1.20 -6.94 -12.62
CA THR A 202 -1.89 -6.40 -11.43
C THR A 202 -2.26 -4.93 -11.57
N ILE A 203 -1.88 -4.27 -12.65
CA ILE A 203 -2.24 -2.87 -12.85
C ILE A 203 -3.75 -2.71 -12.88
N GLY A 204 -4.25 -1.74 -12.13
CA GLY A 204 -5.68 -1.46 -12.05
C GLY A 204 -6.42 -2.30 -11.02
N LEU A 205 -5.71 -3.11 -10.26
CA LEU A 205 -6.35 -4.03 -9.30
C LEU A 205 -6.03 -3.65 -7.86
N ALA A 206 -6.98 -3.95 -6.98
CA ALA A 206 -6.79 -3.89 -5.53
C ALA A 206 -7.05 -5.30 -5.00
N PHE A 207 -6.13 -5.84 -4.22
CA PHE A 207 -6.33 -7.20 -3.74
C PHE A 207 -5.78 -7.39 -2.33
N ASP A 208 -6.47 -8.26 -1.60
CA ASP A 208 -6.13 -8.56 -0.21
C ASP A 208 -4.99 -9.57 -0.16
N VAL A 209 -4.13 -9.45 0.87
CA VAL A 209 -3.09 -10.45 1.12
C VAL A 209 -3.05 -10.78 2.60
N VAL A 210 -3.07 -12.06 2.90
CA VAL A 210 -2.96 -12.58 4.28
C VAL A 210 -2.00 -13.77 4.26
N GLY A 211 -1.62 -14.26 5.42
CA GLY A 211 -0.83 -15.49 5.50
C GLY A 211 -1.57 -16.65 4.85
N GLY A 212 -0.87 -17.50 4.16
CA GLY A 212 -1.49 -18.62 3.44
C GLY A 212 -0.48 -19.64 2.99
N GLU A 213 -0.83 -20.40 1.98
CA GLU A 213 -0.05 -21.56 1.57
C GLU A 213 0.47 -21.49 0.13
N THR A 214 0.20 -20.42 -0.60
CA THR A 214 0.60 -20.32 -1.99
C THR A 214 1.89 -19.48 -2.10
N PRO A 215 2.91 -19.95 -2.83
CA PRO A 215 4.09 -19.13 -3.04
C PRO A 215 3.72 -17.75 -3.56
N ILE A 216 4.42 -16.72 -3.07
CA ILE A 216 3.97 -15.33 -3.28
C ILE A 216 3.90 -14.99 -4.76
N SER A 217 4.93 -15.36 -5.55
CA SER A 217 4.89 -15.04 -6.97
C SER A 217 3.70 -15.68 -7.67
N GLN A 218 3.39 -16.91 -7.31
CA GLN A 218 2.23 -17.61 -7.89
C GLN A 218 0.92 -16.95 -7.48
N ALA A 219 0.80 -16.55 -6.21
CA ALA A 219 -0.42 -15.91 -5.72
C ALA A 219 -0.66 -14.59 -6.45
N VAL A 220 0.39 -13.78 -6.64
CA VAL A 220 0.27 -12.52 -7.34
C VAL A 220 -0.06 -12.75 -8.81
N ASP A 221 0.58 -13.75 -9.45
CA ASP A 221 0.25 -14.08 -10.84
C ASP A 221 -1.23 -14.45 -10.99
N GLU A 222 -1.77 -15.21 -10.05
CA GLU A 222 -3.18 -15.62 -10.12
C GLU A 222 -4.11 -14.43 -9.99
N VAL A 223 -3.80 -13.50 -9.09
CA VAL A 223 -4.60 -12.28 -8.97
C VAL A 223 -4.62 -11.54 -10.29
N GLY A 224 -3.45 -11.37 -10.90
CA GLY A 224 -3.35 -10.64 -12.15
C GLY A 224 -4.05 -11.32 -13.31
N SER A 225 -3.88 -12.65 -13.43
CA SER A 225 -4.47 -13.37 -14.55
C SER A 225 -5.98 -13.46 -14.44
N LYS A 226 -6.50 -13.55 -13.22
CA LYS A 226 -7.95 -13.63 -12.99
C LYS A 226 -8.59 -12.26 -12.80
N LYS A 227 -7.80 -11.20 -12.79
CA LYS A 227 -8.27 -9.82 -12.62
C LYS A 227 -9.11 -9.66 -11.35
N ILE A 228 -8.60 -10.15 -10.24
CA ILE A 228 -9.30 -10.09 -8.96
C ILE A 228 -9.16 -8.69 -8.38
N ASP A 229 -10.29 -8.04 -8.09
CA ASP A 229 -10.32 -6.70 -7.51
C ASP A 229 -11.28 -6.70 -6.34
N THR A 230 -10.73 -6.61 -5.12
CA THR A 230 -11.55 -6.68 -3.92
C THR A 230 -12.15 -5.34 -3.51
N PHE A 231 -11.76 -4.25 -4.19
CA PHE A 231 -12.25 -2.91 -3.88
C PHE A 231 -13.33 -2.45 -4.86
N GLU A 232 -13.39 -3.07 -6.01
CA GLU A 232 -14.35 -2.67 -7.05
C GLU A 232 -15.77 -2.76 -6.54
N GLY A 233 -16.52 -1.66 -6.69
CA GLY A 233 -17.89 -1.62 -6.21
C GLY A 233 -18.05 -1.41 -4.72
N ARG A 234 -16.96 -1.18 -4.00
CA ARG A 234 -17.01 -1.05 -2.53
C ARG A 234 -16.49 0.29 -2.03
N TYR A 235 -16.30 1.23 -2.93
CA TYR A 235 -15.84 2.58 -2.57
C TYR A 235 -16.89 3.64 -2.82
#